data_fbabffb53da1c92ab1880ce33c138d78
#
_entry.id   fbabffb53da1c92ab1880ce33c138d78
#
_cell.length_a   1.000
_cell.length_b   1.000
_cell.length_c   1.000
_cell.angle_alpha   90.00
_cell.angle_beta   90.00
_cell.angle_gamma   90.00
#
_symmetry.space_group_name_H-M   'P 1'
#
loop_
_entity.id
_entity.type
_entity.pdbx_description
1 polymer ?
#
loop_
_entity_poly.entity_id
_entity_poly.type
_entity_poly.pdbx_seq_one_letter_code
_entity_poly.pdbx_strand_id
1 'polypeptide(L)'
;MQISSLGFRTDIAILAAAGSTVTDCGTHLLVTTPDNPTYHWGNFMLLRRMPLPGGAREVMGAFDTWFATARHRAIGIDSPVEIDVTEFEAAGMTKDVSHVMTAERLVAPERPFTGGGIRPLTPDEWHMWVDLDLAVFAPDDRNNQRPFVEGKARQEQRLVAAGLGERWGVFVDGRLAASAGLYDTGDGVFRFQSVATHPRRQGQGIASTLLHRMAERAVARGARQLVMVADPTGPAISLYRRLGLETTEVAIELYQSLPGQIA
;
A
#
# COMPACT_ATOMS: atom_id res chain seq x y z
N MET A 1 15.37 -14.54 3.18
CA MET A 1 14.53 -14.29 1.96
C MET A 1 14.96 -12.96 1.38
N GLN A 2 15.54 -12.92 0.18
CA GLN A 2 16.02 -11.67 -0.44
C GLN A 2 14.99 -11.23 -1.49
N ILE A 3 14.46 -10.00 -1.35
CA ILE A 3 13.57 -9.33 -2.31
C ILE A 3 14.32 -8.10 -2.81
N SER A 4 14.41 -7.97 -4.14
CA SER A 4 15.19 -6.92 -4.80
C SER A 4 14.46 -5.57 -4.77
N SER A 5 13.17 -5.57 -5.09
CA SER A 5 12.34 -4.38 -5.07
C SER A 5 12.06 -3.91 -3.64
N LEU A 6 12.42 -2.68 -3.33
CA LEU A 6 12.13 -2.03 -2.05
C LEU A 6 10.61 -1.89 -1.84
N GLY A 7 9.85 -1.65 -2.92
CA GLY A 7 8.39 -1.60 -2.88
C GLY A 7 7.83 -2.90 -2.31
N PHE A 8 8.06 -4.03 -2.98
CA PHE A 8 7.57 -5.34 -2.54
C PHE A 8 8.18 -5.80 -1.21
N ARG A 9 9.46 -5.49 -0.96
CA ARG A 9 10.11 -5.81 0.32
C ARG A 9 9.38 -5.17 1.51
N THR A 10 9.03 -3.88 1.39
CA THR A 10 8.33 -3.15 2.44
C THR A 10 6.86 -3.59 2.55
N ASP A 11 6.17 -3.89 1.44
CA ASP A 11 4.81 -4.40 1.45
C ASP A 11 4.73 -5.77 2.15
N ILE A 12 5.63 -6.69 1.79
CA ILE A 12 5.68 -8.03 2.39
C ILE A 12 6.04 -7.94 3.88
N ALA A 13 6.96 -7.06 4.28
CA ALA A 13 7.28 -6.86 5.69
C ALA A 13 6.06 -6.39 6.50
N ILE A 14 5.29 -5.43 5.98
CA ILE A 14 4.05 -4.95 6.60
C ILE A 14 3.01 -6.06 6.67
N LEU A 15 2.76 -6.77 5.57
CA LEU A 15 1.78 -7.85 5.51
C LEU A 15 2.11 -8.98 6.48
N ALA A 16 3.37 -9.42 6.51
CA ALA A 16 3.81 -10.47 7.44
C ALA A 16 3.64 -10.04 8.90
N ALA A 17 4.06 -8.81 9.24
CA ALA A 17 3.89 -8.27 10.58
C ALA A 17 2.41 -8.06 10.98
N ALA A 18 1.54 -7.82 9.98
CA ALA A 18 0.09 -7.71 10.17
C ALA A 18 -0.65 -9.05 10.23
N GLY A 19 0.06 -10.18 10.13
CA GLY A 19 -0.50 -11.53 10.26
C GLY A 19 -0.76 -12.28 8.96
N SER A 20 -0.27 -11.77 7.82
CA SER A 20 -0.26 -12.53 6.57
C SER A 20 0.83 -13.61 6.61
N THR A 21 0.58 -14.72 5.92
CA THR A 21 1.58 -15.77 5.73
C THR A 21 2.37 -15.51 4.45
N VAL A 22 3.69 -15.64 4.51
CA VAL A 22 4.59 -15.54 3.35
C VAL A 22 5.29 -16.89 3.17
N THR A 23 5.01 -17.55 2.07
CA THR A 23 5.58 -18.87 1.74
C THR A 23 6.59 -18.73 0.61
N ASP A 24 7.80 -19.21 0.81
CA ASP A 24 8.84 -19.26 -0.22
C ASP A 24 8.73 -20.55 -1.01
N CYS A 25 8.37 -20.45 -2.29
CA CYS A 25 8.23 -21.56 -3.23
C CYS A 25 9.45 -21.69 -4.17
N GLY A 26 10.55 -21.03 -3.86
CA GLY A 26 11.79 -21.04 -4.66
C GLY A 26 11.74 -20.07 -5.83
N THR A 27 10.87 -20.27 -6.80
CA THR A 27 10.72 -19.38 -7.98
C THR A 27 9.88 -18.15 -7.70
N HIS A 28 9.03 -18.19 -6.69
CA HIS A 28 8.11 -17.12 -6.30
C HIS A 28 7.82 -17.17 -4.79
N LEU A 29 7.26 -16.08 -4.29
CA LEU A 29 6.66 -16.02 -2.96
C LEU A 29 5.14 -16.02 -3.09
N LEU A 30 4.47 -16.70 -2.17
CA LEU A 30 3.03 -16.61 -1.98
C LEU A 30 2.75 -15.81 -0.72
N VAL A 31 1.94 -14.78 -0.86
CA VAL A 31 1.42 -14.02 0.28
C VAL A 31 -0.05 -14.32 0.42
N THR A 32 -0.48 -14.73 1.60
CA THR A 32 -1.87 -15.05 1.90
C THR A 32 -2.34 -14.33 3.16
N THR A 33 -3.53 -13.76 3.09
CA THR A 33 -4.18 -13.04 4.19
C THR A 33 -5.57 -13.64 4.45
N PRO A 34 -5.68 -14.73 5.20
CA PRO A 34 -6.95 -15.43 5.41
C PRO A 34 -8.03 -14.54 6.04
N ASP A 35 -7.64 -13.62 6.92
CA ASP A 35 -8.56 -12.70 7.62
C ASP A 35 -9.09 -11.58 6.70
N ASN A 36 -8.57 -11.44 5.47
CA ASN A 36 -9.03 -10.48 4.47
C ASN A 36 -8.90 -11.07 3.05
N PRO A 37 -9.71 -12.06 2.68
CA PRO A 37 -9.58 -12.79 1.42
C PRO A 37 -9.88 -11.93 0.18
N THR A 38 -10.57 -10.81 0.34
CA THR A 38 -10.87 -9.85 -0.72
C THR A 38 -9.76 -8.80 -0.92
N TYR A 39 -8.72 -8.83 -0.09
CA TYR A 39 -7.56 -7.96 -0.26
C TYR A 39 -6.64 -8.54 -1.34
N HIS A 40 -6.71 -8.01 -2.55
CA HIS A 40 -5.98 -8.53 -3.71
C HIS A 40 -4.47 -8.53 -3.45
N TRP A 41 -3.90 -7.41 -3.03
CA TRP A 41 -2.47 -7.27 -2.70
C TRP A 41 -2.09 -7.75 -1.28
N GLY A 42 -2.99 -8.43 -0.63
CA GLY A 42 -2.75 -9.28 0.54
C GLY A 42 -2.80 -10.78 0.20
N ASN A 43 -3.27 -11.11 -1.02
CA ASN A 43 -3.41 -12.48 -1.53
C ASN A 43 -2.82 -12.52 -2.95
N PHE A 44 -1.51 -12.58 -3.07
CA PHE A 44 -0.80 -12.43 -4.33
C PHE A 44 0.43 -13.33 -4.44
N MET A 45 0.92 -13.48 -5.66
CA MET A 45 2.18 -14.15 -5.98
C MET A 45 3.22 -13.11 -6.37
N LEU A 46 4.43 -13.17 -5.79
CA LEU A 46 5.56 -12.36 -6.20
C LEU A 46 6.57 -13.25 -6.94
N LEU A 47 6.70 -13.06 -8.24
CA LEU A 47 7.71 -13.74 -9.06
C LEU A 47 9.09 -13.19 -8.76
N ARG A 48 10.06 -14.05 -8.51
CA ARG A 48 11.47 -13.65 -8.33
C ARG A 48 12.15 -13.27 -9.65
N ARG A 49 11.65 -13.78 -10.76
CA ARG A 49 12.13 -13.52 -12.13
C ARG A 49 10.98 -13.70 -13.10
N MET A 50 11.09 -13.06 -14.25
CA MET A 50 10.18 -13.34 -15.35
C MET A 50 10.28 -14.82 -15.77
N PRO A 51 9.15 -15.44 -16.10
CA PRO A 51 9.15 -16.76 -16.70
C PRO A 51 9.86 -16.74 -18.06
N LEU A 52 10.23 -17.90 -18.55
CA LEU A 52 10.70 -18.03 -19.92
C LEU A 52 9.59 -17.64 -20.92
N PRO A 53 9.93 -17.22 -22.14
CA PRO A 53 8.93 -16.92 -23.18
C PRO A 53 7.90 -18.04 -23.33
N GLY A 54 6.62 -17.69 -23.35
CA GLY A 54 5.49 -18.61 -23.35
C GLY A 54 4.99 -19.04 -21.97
N GLY A 55 5.67 -18.65 -20.87
CA GLY A 55 5.37 -19.12 -19.52
C GLY A 55 4.28 -18.34 -18.77
N ALA A 56 3.77 -17.23 -19.28
CA ALA A 56 2.78 -16.40 -18.59
C ALA A 56 1.53 -17.18 -18.18
N ARG A 57 0.98 -18.02 -19.08
CA ARG A 57 -0.20 -18.84 -18.80
C ARG A 57 0.03 -19.91 -17.75
N GLU A 58 1.22 -20.49 -17.69
CA GLU A 58 1.61 -21.46 -16.66
C GLU A 58 1.64 -20.79 -15.27
N VAL A 59 2.22 -19.59 -15.18
CA VAL A 59 2.22 -18.79 -13.93
C VAL A 59 0.81 -18.46 -13.48
N MET A 60 -0.07 -18.03 -14.40
CA MET A 60 -1.47 -17.75 -14.08
C MET A 60 -2.21 -19.01 -13.60
N GLY A 61 -1.97 -20.17 -14.22
CA GLY A 61 -2.52 -21.45 -13.78
C GLY A 61 -2.01 -21.90 -12.41
N ALA A 62 -0.75 -21.63 -12.11
CA ALA A 62 -0.18 -21.86 -10.78
C ALA A 62 -0.86 -20.95 -9.74
N PHE A 63 -1.09 -19.66 -10.05
CA PHE A 63 -1.86 -18.77 -9.19
C PHE A 63 -3.25 -19.33 -8.90
N ASP A 64 -3.99 -19.77 -9.92
CA ASP A 64 -5.35 -20.32 -9.78
C ASP A 64 -5.36 -21.58 -8.91
N THR A 65 -4.30 -22.37 -8.94
CA THR A 65 -4.16 -23.55 -8.07
C THR A 65 -3.99 -23.17 -6.61
N TRP A 66 -3.15 -22.18 -6.31
CA TRP A 66 -2.92 -21.71 -4.95
C TRP A 66 -4.09 -20.91 -4.39
N PHE A 67 -4.75 -20.13 -5.21
CA PHE A 67 -5.86 -19.24 -4.85
C PHE A 67 -7.17 -19.66 -5.51
N ALA A 68 -7.52 -20.96 -5.41
CA ALA A 68 -8.64 -21.56 -6.12
C ALA A 68 -10.01 -20.89 -5.88
N THR A 69 -10.18 -20.17 -4.77
CA THR A 69 -11.41 -19.43 -4.44
C THR A 69 -11.32 -17.93 -4.70
N ALA A 70 -10.16 -17.44 -5.14
CA ALA A 70 -9.99 -16.02 -5.41
C ALA A 70 -10.76 -15.60 -6.66
N ARG A 71 -11.31 -14.38 -6.63
CA ARG A 71 -11.97 -13.75 -7.78
C ARG A 71 -11.06 -12.75 -8.50
N HIS A 72 -9.77 -12.94 -8.34
CA HIS A 72 -8.75 -12.08 -8.95
C HIS A 72 -7.47 -12.89 -9.17
N ARG A 73 -6.62 -12.39 -10.04
CA ARG A 73 -5.20 -12.71 -10.07
C ARG A 73 -4.43 -11.44 -9.74
N ALA A 74 -3.46 -11.55 -8.84
CA ALA A 74 -2.54 -10.49 -8.47
C ALA A 74 -1.12 -11.08 -8.47
N ILE A 75 -0.29 -10.62 -9.39
CA ILE A 75 1.07 -11.13 -9.60
C ILE A 75 2.02 -9.93 -9.63
N GLY A 76 2.92 -9.85 -8.66
CA GLY A 76 4.02 -8.89 -8.64
C GLY A 76 5.26 -9.49 -9.28
N ILE A 77 6.16 -8.63 -9.74
CA ILE A 77 7.45 -9.05 -10.26
C ILE A 77 8.56 -8.37 -9.47
N ASP A 78 9.44 -9.17 -8.86
CA ASP A 78 10.53 -8.68 -8.02
C ASP A 78 11.64 -8.05 -8.86
N SER A 79 11.35 -6.85 -9.38
CA SER A 79 12.27 -6.03 -10.15
C SER A 79 12.20 -4.57 -9.68
N PRO A 80 13.33 -3.89 -9.48
CA PRO A 80 13.36 -2.46 -9.20
C PRO A 80 13.22 -1.58 -10.44
N VAL A 81 13.21 -2.19 -11.64
CA VAL A 81 13.10 -1.52 -12.94
C VAL A 81 11.93 -2.05 -13.73
N GLU A 82 11.46 -1.24 -14.66
CA GLU A 82 10.40 -1.65 -15.58
C GLU A 82 10.87 -2.81 -16.46
N ILE A 83 9.98 -3.77 -16.69
CA ILE A 83 10.22 -4.97 -17.50
C ILE A 83 9.06 -5.20 -18.46
N ASP A 84 9.33 -5.93 -19.53
CA ASP A 84 8.32 -6.34 -20.51
C ASP A 84 7.41 -7.42 -19.92
N VAL A 85 6.10 -7.16 -19.93
CA VAL A 85 5.06 -8.08 -19.45
C VAL A 85 4.00 -8.36 -20.52
N THR A 86 4.32 -8.10 -21.78
CA THR A 86 3.39 -8.20 -22.94
C THR A 86 2.69 -9.57 -23.00
N GLU A 87 3.37 -10.66 -22.60
CA GLU A 87 2.73 -11.99 -22.57
C GLU A 87 1.60 -12.09 -21.55
N PHE A 88 1.74 -11.45 -20.39
CA PHE A 88 0.69 -11.41 -19.38
C PHE A 88 -0.48 -10.54 -19.83
N GLU A 89 -0.19 -9.40 -20.47
CA GLU A 89 -1.22 -8.51 -21.02
C GLU A 89 -1.99 -9.23 -22.16
N ALA A 90 -1.29 -9.93 -23.05
CA ALA A 90 -1.90 -10.75 -24.09
C ALA A 90 -2.72 -11.93 -23.53
N ALA A 91 -2.43 -12.39 -22.30
CA ALA A 91 -3.20 -13.38 -21.58
C ALA A 91 -4.39 -12.79 -20.80
N GLY A 92 -4.60 -11.46 -20.85
CA GLY A 92 -5.73 -10.75 -20.28
C GLY A 92 -5.48 -10.13 -18.90
N MET A 93 -4.23 -10.03 -18.44
CA MET A 93 -3.89 -9.26 -17.23
C MET A 93 -3.72 -7.78 -17.57
N THR A 94 -4.05 -6.92 -16.64
CA THR A 94 -3.76 -5.48 -16.70
C THR A 94 -2.43 -5.23 -16.00
N LYS A 95 -1.56 -4.44 -16.63
CA LYS A 95 -0.33 -3.94 -16.04
C LYS A 95 -0.62 -2.65 -15.28
N ASP A 96 -0.29 -2.62 -14.00
CA ASP A 96 -0.20 -1.42 -13.19
C ASP A 96 1.26 -1.11 -12.89
N VAL A 97 1.60 0.18 -12.89
CA VAL A 97 2.93 0.69 -12.64
C VAL A 97 2.88 1.60 -11.42
N SER A 98 3.70 1.31 -10.42
CA SER A 98 3.86 2.15 -9.26
C SER A 98 5.28 2.70 -9.15
N HIS A 99 5.42 3.98 -8.80
CA HIS A 99 6.70 4.55 -8.42
C HIS A 99 7.00 4.29 -6.95
N VAL A 100 8.13 3.65 -6.67
CA VAL A 100 8.69 3.56 -5.34
C VAL A 100 9.53 4.81 -5.11
N MET A 101 9.07 5.65 -4.22
CA MET A 101 9.70 6.94 -3.93
C MET A 101 10.34 6.92 -2.55
N THR A 102 11.54 7.48 -2.44
CA THR A 102 12.29 7.48 -1.18
C THR A 102 12.81 8.86 -0.81
N ALA A 103 13.02 9.07 0.48
CA ALA A 103 13.72 10.20 1.05
C ALA A 103 14.32 9.82 2.41
N GLU A 104 15.41 10.45 2.82
CA GLU A 104 15.89 10.33 4.20
C GLU A 104 15.09 11.21 5.16
N ARG A 105 14.65 12.36 4.67
CA ARG A 105 13.81 13.34 5.38
C ARG A 105 12.84 13.98 4.40
N LEU A 106 11.70 14.42 4.91
CA LEU A 106 10.78 15.22 4.09
C LEU A 106 11.08 16.72 4.25
N VAL A 107 10.90 17.46 3.17
CA VAL A 107 10.95 18.92 3.14
C VAL A 107 9.69 19.47 3.81
N ALA A 108 9.85 20.47 4.67
CA ALA A 108 8.73 21.16 5.30
C ALA A 108 7.81 21.82 4.24
N PRO A 109 6.50 21.71 4.39
CA PRO A 109 5.58 22.37 3.46
C PRO A 109 5.68 23.90 3.60
N GLU A 110 5.73 24.60 2.48
CA GLU A 110 5.77 26.09 2.46
C GLU A 110 4.59 26.72 3.19
N ARG A 111 3.43 26.08 3.12
CA ARG A 111 2.18 26.52 3.77
C ARG A 111 1.64 25.39 4.63
N PRO A 112 2.12 25.25 5.87
CA PRO A 112 1.63 24.20 6.76
C PRO A 112 0.17 24.46 7.15
N PHE A 113 -0.61 23.39 7.21
CA PHE A 113 -1.98 23.45 7.69
C PHE A 113 -1.99 23.62 9.22
N THR A 114 -2.75 24.61 9.70
CA THR A 114 -2.88 24.94 11.13
C THR A 114 -4.32 24.86 11.64
N GLY A 115 -5.28 24.52 10.77
CA GLY A 115 -6.72 24.54 11.06
C GLY A 115 -7.27 23.31 11.80
N GLY A 116 -6.42 22.50 12.48
CA GLY A 116 -6.89 21.29 13.17
C GLY A 116 -5.82 20.58 13.98
N GLY A 117 -6.23 19.57 14.75
CA GLY A 117 -5.34 18.71 15.52
C GLY A 117 -4.70 17.63 14.63
N ILE A 118 -3.39 17.41 14.78
CA ILE A 118 -2.65 16.35 14.08
C ILE A 118 -2.04 15.43 15.13
N ARG A 119 -2.47 14.17 15.15
CA ARG A 119 -2.04 13.19 16.16
C ARG A 119 -2.30 11.76 15.71
N PRO A 120 -1.71 10.74 16.38
CA PRO A 120 -2.12 9.36 16.19
C PRO A 120 -3.61 9.15 16.49
N LEU A 121 -4.23 8.20 15.81
CA LEU A 121 -5.58 7.71 16.10
C LEU A 121 -5.58 6.93 17.41
N THR A 122 -6.63 7.11 18.20
CA THR A 122 -6.92 6.26 19.35
C THR A 122 -7.64 4.98 18.92
N PRO A 123 -7.68 3.91 19.75
CA PRO A 123 -8.31 2.64 19.37
C PRO A 123 -9.78 2.76 18.95
N ASP A 124 -10.52 3.68 19.52
CA ASP A 124 -11.93 3.93 19.23
C ASP A 124 -12.19 4.80 17.99
N GLU A 125 -11.14 5.39 17.40
CA GLU A 125 -11.25 6.27 16.23
C GLU A 125 -11.02 5.55 14.87
N TRP A 126 -10.67 4.26 14.88
CA TRP A 126 -10.43 3.52 13.66
C TRP A 126 -11.63 3.44 12.70
N HIS A 127 -12.83 3.48 13.23
CA HIS A 127 -14.05 3.57 12.40
C HIS A 127 -14.08 4.84 11.56
N MET A 128 -13.55 5.96 12.07
CA MET A 128 -13.44 7.22 11.31
C MET A 128 -12.49 7.09 10.13
N TRP A 129 -11.40 6.32 10.30
CA TRP A 129 -10.51 6.02 9.18
C TRP A 129 -11.19 5.14 8.13
N VAL A 130 -11.92 4.10 8.53
CA VAL A 130 -12.69 3.27 7.60
C VAL A 130 -13.65 4.14 6.77
N ASP A 131 -14.37 5.03 7.41
CA ASP A 131 -15.31 5.93 6.72
C ASP A 131 -14.61 6.92 5.79
N LEU A 132 -13.43 7.42 6.18
CA LEU A 132 -12.61 8.29 5.33
C LEU A 132 -12.06 7.53 4.11
N ASP A 133 -11.50 6.34 4.30
CA ASP A 133 -10.95 5.50 3.22
C ASP A 133 -12.03 5.19 2.18
N LEU A 134 -13.22 4.76 2.63
CA LEU A 134 -14.39 4.53 1.78
C LEU A 134 -14.85 5.81 1.06
N ALA A 135 -14.77 6.96 1.71
CA ALA A 135 -15.16 8.23 1.09
C ALA A 135 -14.21 8.67 -0.01
N VAL A 136 -12.93 8.28 0.08
CA VAL A 136 -11.88 8.67 -0.86
C VAL A 136 -11.76 7.68 -2.01
N PHE A 137 -11.71 6.37 -1.71
CA PHE A 137 -11.34 5.33 -2.67
C PHE A 137 -12.53 4.51 -3.20
N ALA A 138 -13.67 4.53 -2.51
CA ALA A 138 -14.86 3.79 -2.93
C ALA A 138 -16.15 4.59 -2.69
N PRO A 139 -16.25 5.86 -3.18
CA PRO A 139 -17.40 6.72 -2.88
C PRO A 139 -18.73 6.12 -3.33
N ASP A 140 -18.76 5.38 -4.43
CA ASP A 140 -19.96 4.81 -5.05
C ASP A 140 -20.19 3.33 -4.70
N ASP A 141 -19.22 2.67 -4.01
CA ASP A 141 -19.26 1.22 -3.68
C ASP A 141 -18.96 0.94 -2.20
N ARG A 142 -19.29 1.87 -1.32
CA ARG A 142 -18.91 1.82 0.11
C ARG A 142 -19.37 0.56 0.82
N ASN A 143 -20.57 0.09 0.54
CA ASN A 143 -21.14 -1.07 1.24
C ASN A 143 -20.39 -2.36 0.89
N ASN A 144 -20.04 -2.56 -0.38
CA ASN A 144 -19.32 -3.74 -0.83
C ASN A 144 -17.85 -3.70 -0.41
N GLN A 145 -17.24 -2.49 -0.34
CA GLN A 145 -15.84 -2.32 0.03
C GLN A 145 -15.60 -2.27 1.55
N ARG A 146 -16.65 -2.02 2.35
CA ARG A 146 -16.51 -1.90 3.82
C ARG A 146 -15.83 -3.11 4.48
N PRO A 147 -16.21 -4.36 4.21
CA PRO A 147 -15.55 -5.52 4.83
C PRO A 147 -14.05 -5.58 4.53
N PHE A 148 -13.65 -5.22 3.30
CA PHE A 148 -12.26 -5.13 2.89
C PHE A 148 -11.49 -4.06 3.69
N VAL A 149 -12.05 -2.83 3.78
CA VAL A 149 -11.40 -1.71 4.49
C VAL A 149 -11.32 -1.99 5.99
N GLU A 150 -12.36 -2.60 6.57
CA GLU A 150 -12.32 -3.05 7.98
C GLU A 150 -11.27 -4.15 8.21
N GLY A 151 -11.08 -5.04 7.23
CA GLY A 151 -9.99 -6.02 7.23
C GLY A 151 -8.62 -5.35 7.27
N LYS A 152 -8.41 -4.34 6.43
CA LYS A 152 -7.19 -3.50 6.47
C LYS A 152 -7.02 -2.79 7.81
N ALA A 153 -8.10 -2.25 8.38
CA ALA A 153 -8.05 -1.61 9.69
C ALA A 153 -7.54 -2.57 10.77
N ARG A 154 -8.07 -3.78 10.81
CA ARG A 154 -7.61 -4.82 11.77
C ARG A 154 -6.14 -5.17 11.57
N GLN A 155 -5.67 -5.26 10.32
CA GLN A 155 -4.26 -5.51 10.02
C GLN A 155 -3.36 -4.38 10.53
N GLU A 156 -3.71 -3.12 10.25
CA GLU A 156 -2.91 -1.99 10.72
C GLU A 156 -2.97 -1.82 12.24
N GLN A 157 -4.08 -2.14 12.89
CA GLN A 157 -4.17 -2.18 14.35
C GLN A 157 -3.18 -3.18 14.96
N ARG A 158 -2.94 -4.33 14.31
CA ARG A 158 -1.90 -5.29 14.74
C ARG A 158 -0.50 -4.67 14.66
N LEU A 159 -0.19 -3.92 13.59
CA LEU A 159 1.09 -3.22 13.46
C LEU A 159 1.30 -2.17 14.57
N VAL A 160 0.24 -1.41 14.87
CA VAL A 160 0.27 -0.41 15.96
C VAL A 160 0.43 -1.08 17.32
N ALA A 161 -0.30 -2.16 17.58
CA ALA A 161 -0.19 -2.94 18.82
C ALA A 161 1.20 -3.59 18.99
N ALA A 162 1.84 -3.97 17.89
CA ALA A 162 3.21 -4.48 17.88
C ALA A 162 4.28 -3.37 18.01
N GLY A 163 3.90 -2.09 18.09
CA GLY A 163 4.81 -0.97 18.20
C GLY A 163 5.59 -0.64 16.92
N LEU A 164 5.18 -1.21 15.78
CA LEU A 164 5.86 -1.06 14.49
C LEU A 164 5.55 0.27 13.81
N GLY A 165 4.60 1.04 14.30
CA GLY A 165 4.27 2.35 13.73
C GLY A 165 2.98 2.90 14.29
N GLU A 166 2.46 3.91 13.60
CA GLU A 166 1.29 4.65 14.02
C GLU A 166 0.44 5.01 12.78
N ARG A 167 -0.88 5.03 12.95
CA ARG A 167 -1.78 5.69 12.01
C ARG A 167 -2.17 7.05 12.58
N TRP A 168 -1.90 8.08 11.80
CA TRP A 168 -2.17 9.46 12.19
C TRP A 168 -3.41 10.01 11.50
N GLY A 169 -4.07 10.94 12.18
CA GLY A 169 -5.20 11.69 11.67
C GLY A 169 -5.01 13.20 11.77
N VAL A 170 -5.63 13.91 10.85
CA VAL A 170 -5.87 15.35 10.96
C VAL A 170 -7.35 15.55 11.27
N PHE A 171 -7.63 16.15 12.42
CA PHE A 171 -8.99 16.38 12.91
C PHE A 171 -9.37 17.85 12.75
N VAL A 172 -10.47 18.10 12.06
CA VAL A 172 -11.07 19.43 11.85
C VAL A 172 -12.51 19.37 12.31
N ASP A 173 -12.91 20.24 13.23
CA ASP A 173 -14.26 20.25 13.81
C ASP A 173 -14.71 18.88 14.32
N GLY A 174 -13.80 18.14 14.98
CA GLY A 174 -14.06 16.81 15.51
C GLY A 174 -14.17 15.68 14.48
N ARG A 175 -13.95 15.96 13.18
CA ARG A 175 -14.02 14.99 12.09
C ARG A 175 -12.65 14.69 11.53
N LEU A 176 -12.42 13.45 11.12
CA LEU A 176 -11.18 13.03 10.46
C LEU A 176 -11.15 13.57 9.02
N ALA A 177 -10.30 14.57 8.79
CA ALA A 177 -10.14 15.23 7.48
C ALA A 177 -9.08 14.56 6.59
N ALA A 178 -8.06 13.96 7.19
CA ALA A 178 -7.03 13.20 6.49
C ALA A 178 -6.41 12.15 7.42
N SER A 179 -5.85 11.10 6.85
CA SER A 179 -5.13 10.07 7.60
C SER A 179 -4.00 9.48 6.76
N ALA A 180 -2.96 8.98 7.43
CA ALA A 180 -1.89 8.19 6.86
C ALA A 180 -1.34 7.23 7.91
N GLY A 181 -0.89 6.04 7.49
CA GLY A 181 -0.08 5.14 8.29
C GLY A 181 1.41 5.33 8.00
N LEU A 182 2.26 5.09 8.98
CA LEU A 182 3.72 5.04 8.79
C LEU A 182 4.28 3.94 9.67
N TYR A 183 4.89 2.93 9.04
CA TYR A 183 5.31 1.70 9.70
C TYR A 183 6.76 1.37 9.45
N ASP A 184 7.45 0.94 10.50
CA ASP A 184 8.80 0.40 10.45
C ASP A 184 8.78 -0.98 9.78
N THR A 185 9.54 -1.13 8.72
CA THR A 185 9.67 -2.38 7.95
C THR A 185 11.00 -3.08 8.18
N GLY A 186 11.75 -2.64 9.18
CA GLY A 186 13.08 -3.11 9.51
C GLY A 186 14.20 -2.25 8.93
N ASP A 187 15.40 -2.42 9.47
CA ASP A 187 16.62 -1.75 9.01
C ASP A 187 16.54 -0.22 8.92
N GLY A 188 15.66 0.41 9.74
CA GLY A 188 15.43 1.85 9.71
C GLY A 188 14.68 2.34 8.46
N VAL A 189 14.00 1.46 7.77
CA VAL A 189 13.13 1.78 6.62
C VAL A 189 11.69 1.91 7.11
N PHE A 190 11.08 3.07 6.87
CA PHE A 190 9.69 3.34 7.23
C PHE A 190 8.83 3.57 5.99
N ARG A 191 7.72 2.85 5.90
CA ARG A 191 6.80 2.90 4.75
C ARG A 191 5.51 3.62 5.10
N PHE A 192 5.16 4.65 4.30
CA PHE A 192 3.84 5.26 4.32
C PHE A 192 2.77 4.32 3.73
N GLN A 193 1.59 4.31 4.35
CA GLN A 193 0.45 3.50 3.92
C GLN A 193 -0.84 4.31 3.88
N SER A 194 -1.66 4.06 2.85
CA SER A 194 -3.05 4.52 2.74
C SER A 194 -3.21 6.01 3.10
N VAL A 195 -2.50 6.87 2.38
CA VAL A 195 -2.62 8.33 2.53
C VAL A 195 -3.92 8.79 1.92
N ALA A 196 -4.80 9.33 2.74
CA ALA A 196 -6.12 9.79 2.31
C ALA A 196 -6.42 11.20 2.84
N THR A 197 -7.00 12.04 2.00
CA THR A 197 -7.57 13.34 2.40
C THR A 197 -8.97 13.44 1.86
N HIS A 198 -9.92 13.74 2.74
CA HIS A 198 -11.33 13.87 2.38
C HIS A 198 -11.49 14.84 1.19
N PRO A 199 -12.27 14.52 0.13
CA PRO A 199 -12.35 15.32 -1.10
C PRO A 199 -12.65 16.82 -0.86
N ARG A 200 -13.52 17.13 0.11
CA ARG A 200 -13.88 18.51 0.48
C ARG A 200 -12.76 19.28 1.22
N ARG A 201 -11.66 18.61 1.57
CA ARG A 201 -10.54 19.18 2.33
C ARG A 201 -9.21 19.13 1.57
N GLN A 202 -9.24 18.69 0.32
CA GLN A 202 -8.06 18.71 -0.56
C GLN A 202 -7.63 20.12 -0.90
N GLY A 203 -6.36 20.30 -1.31
CA GLY A 203 -5.81 21.61 -1.69
C GLY A 203 -5.49 22.57 -0.53
N GLN A 204 -5.69 22.16 0.74
CA GLN A 204 -5.50 22.98 1.94
C GLN A 204 -4.15 22.74 2.66
N GLY A 205 -3.21 22.02 2.07
CA GLY A 205 -1.92 21.69 2.69
C GLY A 205 -2.00 20.62 3.79
N ILE A 206 -3.15 19.97 3.97
CA ILE A 206 -3.38 18.98 5.06
C ILE A 206 -2.46 17.77 4.91
N ALA A 207 -2.44 17.13 3.74
CA ALA A 207 -1.64 15.92 3.52
C ALA A 207 -0.14 16.21 3.66
N SER A 208 0.37 17.32 3.09
CA SER A 208 1.79 17.67 3.20
C SER A 208 2.22 17.89 4.65
N THR A 209 1.39 18.57 5.43
CA THR A 209 1.67 18.81 6.86
C THR A 209 1.62 17.53 7.67
N LEU A 210 0.64 16.66 7.42
CA LEU A 210 0.53 15.35 8.07
C LEU A 210 1.77 14.51 7.80
N LEU A 211 2.11 14.30 6.53
CA LEU A 211 3.26 13.46 6.13
C LEU A 211 4.58 13.99 6.69
N HIS A 212 4.78 15.30 6.64
CA HIS A 212 5.99 15.92 7.20
C HIS A 212 6.11 15.65 8.71
N ARG A 213 5.05 15.88 9.51
CA ARG A 213 5.07 15.60 10.95
C ARG A 213 5.30 14.14 11.28
N MET A 214 4.69 13.23 10.51
CA MET A 214 4.91 11.79 10.67
C MET A 214 6.36 11.41 10.36
N ALA A 215 6.95 11.99 9.31
CA ALA A 215 8.35 11.78 8.95
C ALA A 215 9.30 12.27 10.04
N GLU A 216 9.09 13.47 10.61
CA GLU A 216 9.87 13.96 11.75
C GLU A 216 9.83 12.99 12.94
N ARG A 217 8.63 12.46 13.23
CA ARG A 217 8.45 11.47 14.28
C ARG A 217 9.21 10.18 14.00
N ALA A 218 9.17 9.68 12.76
CA ALA A 218 9.89 8.47 12.36
C ALA A 218 11.41 8.67 12.42
N VAL A 219 11.92 9.82 11.96
CA VAL A 219 13.35 10.15 12.07
C VAL A 219 13.80 10.21 13.54
N ALA A 220 12.99 10.79 14.42
CA ALA A 220 13.26 10.79 15.86
C ALA A 220 13.26 9.37 16.47
N ARG A 221 12.63 8.38 15.82
CA ARG A 221 12.64 6.96 16.18
C ARG A 221 13.72 6.15 15.46
N GLY A 222 14.60 6.79 14.70
CA GLY A 222 15.72 6.15 14.02
C GLY A 222 15.47 5.79 12.56
N ALA A 223 14.42 6.35 11.92
CA ALA A 223 14.23 6.17 10.49
C ALA A 223 15.44 6.74 9.72
N ARG A 224 15.98 5.93 8.81
CA ARG A 224 17.05 6.30 7.89
C ARG A 224 16.53 6.50 6.47
N GLN A 225 15.43 5.85 6.15
CA GLN A 225 14.78 5.92 4.85
C GLN A 225 13.27 5.90 5.01
N LEU A 226 12.61 6.81 4.32
CA LEU A 226 11.16 6.91 4.18
C LEU A 226 10.77 6.39 2.79
N VAL A 227 9.75 5.57 2.71
CA VAL A 227 9.28 4.95 1.46
C VAL A 227 7.83 5.30 1.23
N MET A 228 7.51 5.71 0.02
CA MET A 228 6.16 5.91 -0.50
C MET A 228 6.03 5.14 -1.82
N VAL A 229 4.95 4.38 -2.00
CA VAL A 229 4.61 3.82 -3.30
C VAL A 229 3.37 4.51 -3.82
N ALA A 230 3.45 4.99 -5.05
CA ALA A 230 2.43 5.88 -5.61
C ALA A 230 2.20 5.59 -7.09
N ASP A 231 0.96 5.76 -7.53
CA ASP A 231 0.60 5.84 -8.93
C ASP A 231 1.31 7.04 -9.58
N PRO A 232 2.16 6.83 -10.62
CA PRO A 232 2.89 7.89 -11.31
C PRO A 232 1.98 8.90 -12.03
N THR A 233 0.75 8.50 -12.35
CA THR A 233 -0.26 9.34 -13.02
C THR A 233 -1.23 9.98 -12.04
N GLY A 234 -1.21 9.53 -10.79
CA GLY A 234 -2.10 9.98 -9.75
C GLY A 234 -1.83 11.42 -9.28
N PRO A 235 -2.82 12.11 -8.73
CA PRO A 235 -2.69 13.51 -8.31
C PRO A 235 -1.71 13.71 -7.16
N ALA A 236 -1.42 12.67 -6.39
CA ALA A 236 -0.57 12.74 -5.20
C ALA A 236 0.94 12.77 -5.53
N ILE A 237 1.36 12.31 -6.71
CA ILE A 237 2.79 12.20 -7.07
C ILE A 237 3.51 13.55 -7.00
N SER A 238 2.85 14.64 -7.44
CA SER A 238 3.40 15.99 -7.39
C SER A 238 3.55 16.52 -5.95
N LEU A 239 2.67 16.10 -5.03
CA LEU A 239 2.80 16.39 -3.61
C LEU A 239 4.03 15.71 -3.03
N TYR A 240 4.22 14.43 -3.31
CA TYR A 240 5.35 13.64 -2.78
C TYR A 240 6.69 14.20 -3.27
N ARG A 241 6.78 14.58 -4.55
CA ARG A 241 7.98 15.26 -5.09
C ARG A 241 8.28 16.59 -4.39
N ARG A 242 7.26 17.42 -4.10
CA ARG A 242 7.44 18.67 -3.35
C ARG A 242 7.89 18.43 -1.91
N LEU A 243 7.57 17.30 -1.32
CA LEU A 243 8.07 16.90 -0.01
C LEU A 243 9.49 16.30 -0.05
N GLY A 244 10.13 16.24 -1.22
CA GLY A 244 11.49 15.75 -1.39
C GLY A 244 11.61 14.26 -1.61
N LEU A 245 10.49 13.55 -1.84
CA LEU A 245 10.55 12.14 -2.24
C LEU A 245 10.94 12.03 -3.73
N GLU A 246 11.92 11.19 -4.01
CA GLU A 246 12.42 10.92 -5.37
C GLU A 246 12.08 9.49 -5.78
N THR A 247 11.72 9.28 -7.05
CA THR A 247 11.49 7.94 -7.59
C THR A 247 12.80 7.20 -7.71
N THR A 248 12.95 6.11 -7.00
CA THR A 248 14.16 5.27 -6.99
C THR A 248 13.96 3.92 -7.65
N GLU A 249 12.71 3.43 -7.72
CA GLU A 249 12.36 2.16 -8.38
C GLU A 249 11.00 2.28 -9.06
N VAL A 250 10.74 1.33 -9.96
CA VAL A 250 9.44 1.10 -10.58
C VAL A 250 8.97 -0.31 -10.19
N ALA A 251 7.80 -0.42 -9.59
CA ALA A 251 7.17 -1.71 -9.28
C ALA A 251 6.14 -2.05 -10.37
N ILE A 252 6.18 -3.28 -10.86
CA ILE A 252 5.22 -3.81 -11.83
C ILE A 252 4.26 -4.75 -11.11
N GLU A 253 3.00 -4.46 -11.23
CA GLU A 253 1.88 -5.18 -10.67
C GLU A 253 0.95 -5.63 -11.80
N LEU A 254 0.64 -6.92 -11.84
CA LEU A 254 -0.24 -7.52 -12.82
C LEU A 254 -1.54 -7.93 -12.14
N TYR A 255 -2.65 -7.47 -12.65
CA TYR A 255 -3.95 -7.70 -12.08
C TYR A 255 -4.97 -8.19 -13.11
N GLN A 256 -5.85 -9.09 -12.67
CA GLN A 256 -7.02 -9.49 -13.45
C GLN A 256 -8.18 -9.79 -12.51
N SER A 257 -9.35 -9.16 -12.75
CA SER A 257 -10.62 -9.59 -12.15
C SER A 257 -11.10 -10.86 -12.85
N LEU A 258 -11.51 -11.85 -12.05
CA LEU A 258 -12.12 -13.07 -12.57
C LEU A 258 -13.65 -12.99 -12.44
N PRO A 259 -14.41 -13.38 -13.47
CA PRO A 259 -15.86 -13.43 -13.37
C PRO A 259 -16.26 -14.36 -12.24
N GLY A 260 -17.25 -13.94 -11.44
CA GLY A 260 -17.79 -14.79 -10.39
C GLY A 260 -18.36 -16.06 -11.01
N GLN A 261 -17.96 -17.24 -10.53
CA GLN A 261 -18.77 -18.42 -10.72
C GLN A 261 -20.11 -18.14 -10.03
N ILE A 262 -21.16 -18.02 -10.83
CA ILE A 262 -22.53 -18.05 -10.32
C ILE A 262 -22.72 -19.46 -9.74
N ALA A 263 -22.80 -19.54 -8.40
CA ALA A 263 -23.13 -20.76 -7.70
C ALA A 263 -24.64 -21.02 -7.85
#